data_2c0b3e691df6e012281835ee8c5d0a21
#
_entry.id   2c0b3e691df6e012281835ee8c5d0a21
#
_cell.length_a   1.000
_cell.length_b   1.000
_cell.length_c   1.000
_cell.angle_alpha   90.00
_cell.angle_beta   90.00
_cell.angle_gamma   90.00
#
_symmetry.space_group_name_H-M   'P 1'
#
loop_
_entity.id
_entity.type
_entity.pdbx_description
1 polymer ?
#
loop_
_entity_poly.entity_id
_entity_poly.type
_entity_poly.pdbx_seq_one_letter_code
_entity_poly.pdbx_strand_id
1 'polypeptide(L)'
;MRPILQISNNNKSSEYLTLLIAEQMNFCMHKITISDLYNLNTIVENVDAALLIIGLNSNKEIQSYLNKCRELRIPYIFVKDNLPTNFNINNIILPITNLEEEREKGPFTSSFARHFNCPITIYQPNDYGSKAITNINAITSLFDSLNLEYTKQKGEKNSSGIEFEAGIQNNNNQNNLLIISASRDYGLDDLIFGPKEHKIIKNIDNPIMLINPRGDLYALCD
;
A
#
# COMPACT_ATOMS: atom_id res chain seq x y z
N MET A 1 -19.69 -11.23 -2.88
CA MET A 1 -18.30 -11.06 -3.35
C MET A 1 -18.03 -9.57 -3.30
N ARG A 2 -17.00 -9.14 -2.54
CA ARG A 2 -16.67 -7.72 -2.39
C ARG A 2 -16.02 -7.19 -3.66
N PRO A 3 -16.31 -5.96 -4.11
CA PRO A 3 -15.70 -5.42 -5.31
C PRO A 3 -14.31 -4.79 -5.07
N ILE A 4 -13.49 -4.85 -6.11
CA ILE A 4 -12.37 -3.92 -6.31
C ILE A 4 -12.90 -2.73 -7.09
N LEU A 5 -12.67 -1.54 -6.59
CA LEU A 5 -12.93 -0.31 -7.32
C LEU A 5 -11.73 0.03 -8.20
N GLN A 6 -11.97 0.43 -9.44
CA GLN A 6 -10.96 0.93 -10.36
C GLN A 6 -11.37 2.29 -10.92
N ILE A 7 -10.48 3.27 -10.86
CA ILE A 7 -10.71 4.57 -11.50
C ILE A 7 -10.51 4.43 -13.01
N SER A 8 -11.57 4.71 -13.77
CA SER A 8 -11.55 4.68 -15.24
C SER A 8 -10.88 5.94 -15.78
N ASN A 9 -9.59 5.88 -16.09
CA ASN A 9 -8.80 7.00 -16.59
C ASN A 9 -7.85 6.60 -17.74
N ASN A 10 -8.21 5.54 -18.49
CA ASN A 10 -7.44 5.00 -19.62
C ASN A 10 -6.00 4.54 -19.29
N ASN A 11 -5.73 4.22 -18.04
CA ASN A 11 -4.45 3.66 -17.62
C ASN A 11 -4.46 2.14 -17.78
N LYS A 12 -3.69 1.61 -18.73
CA LYS A 12 -3.67 0.18 -19.07
C LYS A 12 -3.11 -0.67 -17.93
N SER A 13 -2.10 -0.18 -17.23
CA SER A 13 -1.51 -0.87 -16.10
C SER A 13 -2.49 -1.04 -14.96
N SER A 14 -3.34 -0.03 -14.66
CA SER A 14 -4.38 -0.16 -13.64
C SER A 14 -5.47 -1.14 -14.04
N GLU A 15 -5.86 -1.18 -15.31
CA GLU A 15 -6.82 -2.17 -15.81
C GLU A 15 -6.27 -3.59 -15.67
N TYR A 16 -5.03 -3.81 -16.11
CA TYR A 16 -4.35 -5.09 -16.00
C TYR A 16 -4.22 -5.54 -14.53
N LEU A 17 -3.72 -4.67 -13.65
CA LEU A 17 -3.54 -4.97 -12.23
C LEU A 17 -4.88 -5.28 -11.55
N THR A 18 -5.94 -4.58 -11.91
CA THR A 18 -7.29 -4.83 -11.38
C THR A 18 -7.78 -6.22 -11.76
N LEU A 19 -7.63 -6.60 -13.04
CA LEU A 19 -7.99 -7.92 -13.53
C LEU A 19 -7.19 -9.02 -12.81
N LEU A 20 -5.88 -8.85 -12.72
CA LEU A 20 -4.98 -9.79 -12.05
C LEU A 20 -5.39 -10.02 -10.59
N ILE A 21 -5.60 -8.94 -9.82
CA ILE A 21 -5.98 -9.06 -8.40
C ILE A 21 -7.39 -9.63 -8.25
N ALA A 22 -8.33 -9.22 -9.11
CA ALA A 22 -9.70 -9.73 -9.08
C ALA A 22 -9.75 -11.24 -9.32
N GLU A 23 -8.98 -11.73 -10.27
CA GLU A 23 -8.88 -13.15 -10.58
C GLU A 23 -8.23 -13.94 -9.43
N GLN A 24 -7.07 -13.50 -8.94
CA GLN A 24 -6.31 -14.19 -7.89
C GLN A 24 -7.05 -14.21 -6.53
N MET A 25 -7.75 -13.13 -6.19
CA MET A 25 -8.41 -12.98 -4.89
C MET A 25 -9.93 -13.25 -4.94
N ASN A 26 -10.45 -13.63 -6.11
CA ASN A 26 -11.88 -13.89 -6.33
C ASN A 26 -12.77 -12.69 -5.95
N PHE A 27 -12.40 -11.51 -6.41
CA PHE A 27 -13.18 -10.28 -6.27
C PHE A 27 -13.96 -9.99 -7.56
N CYS A 28 -15.06 -9.26 -7.45
CA CYS A 28 -15.67 -8.63 -8.63
C CYS A 28 -15.05 -7.25 -8.87
N MET A 29 -15.18 -6.74 -10.09
CA MET A 29 -14.67 -5.42 -10.45
C MET A 29 -15.81 -4.43 -10.60
N HIS A 30 -15.58 -3.20 -10.14
CA HIS A 30 -16.49 -2.09 -10.31
C HIS A 30 -15.70 -0.85 -10.77
N LYS A 31 -16.01 -0.35 -11.97
CA LYS A 31 -15.36 0.87 -12.51
C LYS A 31 -16.08 2.10 -11.98
N ILE A 32 -15.30 3.06 -11.51
CA ILE A 32 -15.76 4.39 -11.11
C ILE A 32 -15.08 5.45 -11.98
N THR A 33 -15.71 6.61 -12.12
CA THR A 33 -15.18 7.72 -12.92
C THR A 33 -14.41 8.71 -12.04
N ILE A 34 -13.66 9.63 -12.67
CA ILE A 34 -12.95 10.69 -11.93
C ILE A 34 -13.95 11.61 -11.18
N SER A 35 -15.16 11.80 -11.71
CA SER A 35 -16.22 12.58 -11.04
C SER A 35 -16.71 11.91 -9.75
N ASP A 36 -16.69 10.59 -9.67
CA ASP A 36 -17.10 9.84 -8.49
C ASP A 36 -16.17 10.04 -7.28
N LEU A 37 -14.96 10.52 -7.52
CA LEU A 37 -13.98 10.80 -6.48
C LEU A 37 -14.40 11.88 -5.46
N TYR A 38 -15.39 12.70 -5.78
CA TYR A 38 -15.96 13.66 -4.81
C TYR A 38 -16.78 12.97 -3.71
N ASN A 39 -17.32 11.78 -3.99
CA ASN A 39 -18.13 10.98 -3.07
C ASN A 39 -17.50 9.62 -2.80
N LEU A 40 -16.17 9.51 -2.88
CA LEU A 40 -15.46 8.24 -2.87
C LEU A 40 -15.74 7.40 -1.62
N ASN A 41 -15.75 8.01 -0.42
CA ASN A 41 -16.04 7.31 0.83
C ASN A 41 -17.45 6.70 0.81
N THR A 42 -18.45 7.46 0.38
CA THR A 42 -19.82 6.99 0.26
C THR A 42 -19.96 5.83 -0.74
N ILE A 43 -19.25 5.90 -1.87
CA ILE A 43 -19.26 4.83 -2.86
C ILE A 43 -18.60 3.57 -2.27
N VAL A 44 -17.44 3.70 -1.64
CA VAL A 44 -16.72 2.59 -0.99
C VAL A 44 -17.61 1.88 0.03
N GLU A 45 -18.31 2.63 0.87
CA GLU A 45 -19.22 2.07 1.88
C GLU A 45 -20.45 1.40 1.25
N ASN A 46 -21.11 2.07 0.30
CA ASN A 46 -22.33 1.55 -0.34
C ASN A 46 -22.11 0.23 -1.07
N VAL A 47 -20.95 0.03 -1.70
CA VAL A 47 -20.64 -1.20 -2.43
C VAL A 47 -19.83 -2.20 -1.59
N ASP A 48 -19.52 -1.88 -0.33
CA ASP A 48 -18.63 -2.66 0.53
C ASP A 48 -17.31 -3.03 -0.17
N ALA A 49 -16.64 -2.03 -0.74
CA ALA A 49 -15.43 -2.26 -1.50
C ALA A 49 -14.30 -2.84 -0.64
N ALA A 50 -13.49 -3.74 -1.21
CA ALA A 50 -12.35 -4.34 -0.55
C ALA A 50 -11.03 -3.61 -0.81
N LEU A 51 -10.92 -2.97 -1.98
CA LEU A 51 -9.69 -2.35 -2.49
C LEU A 51 -10.03 -1.29 -3.53
N LEU A 52 -9.22 -0.23 -3.61
CA LEU A 52 -9.26 0.75 -4.69
C LEU A 52 -7.97 0.69 -5.51
N ILE A 53 -8.05 0.71 -6.84
CA ILE A 53 -6.89 0.79 -7.75
C ILE A 53 -6.92 2.10 -8.52
N ILE A 54 -5.80 2.81 -8.48
CA ILE A 54 -5.61 4.15 -9.01
C ILE A 54 -4.47 4.13 -10.05
N GLY A 55 -4.82 4.25 -11.33
CA GLY A 55 -3.84 4.45 -12.38
C GLY A 55 -3.32 5.88 -12.40
N LEU A 56 -2.01 6.06 -12.50
CA LEU A 56 -1.36 7.36 -12.63
C LEU A 56 -0.89 7.56 -14.08
N ASN A 57 -1.44 8.56 -14.75
CA ASN A 57 -0.98 8.98 -16.08
C ASN A 57 0.10 10.07 -15.98
N SER A 58 0.18 10.75 -14.85
CA SER A 58 1.25 11.71 -14.56
C SER A 58 1.50 11.87 -13.06
N ASN A 59 2.71 12.29 -12.71
CA ASN A 59 3.06 12.59 -11.31
C ASN A 59 2.27 13.78 -10.73
N LYS A 60 1.67 14.63 -11.57
CA LYS A 60 0.86 15.78 -11.13
C LYS A 60 -0.45 15.35 -10.46
N GLU A 61 -0.92 14.15 -10.75
CA GLU A 61 -2.17 13.60 -10.20
C GLU A 61 -2.02 13.06 -8.78
N ILE A 62 -0.80 12.70 -8.36
CA ILE A 62 -0.52 11.99 -7.09
C ILE A 62 -1.16 12.73 -5.91
N GLN A 63 -0.87 14.03 -5.75
CA GLN A 63 -1.38 14.79 -4.60
C GLN A 63 -2.91 14.86 -4.58
N SER A 64 -3.54 15.02 -5.74
CA SER A 64 -5.00 15.07 -5.84
C SER A 64 -5.65 13.75 -5.39
N TYR A 65 -5.08 12.61 -5.81
CA TYR A 65 -5.59 11.31 -5.41
C TYR A 65 -5.30 11.02 -3.93
N LEU A 66 -4.12 11.34 -3.42
CA LEU A 66 -3.80 11.20 -1.99
C LEU A 66 -4.80 11.95 -1.11
N ASN A 67 -5.12 13.20 -1.45
CA ASN A 67 -6.09 13.99 -0.71
C ASN A 67 -7.50 13.37 -0.70
N LYS A 68 -7.89 12.72 -1.79
CA LYS A 68 -9.21 12.06 -1.91
C LYS A 68 -9.28 10.71 -1.19
N CYS A 69 -8.13 10.03 -1.07
CA CYS A 69 -8.05 8.72 -0.42
C CYS A 69 -7.75 8.79 1.08
N ARG A 70 -7.47 9.98 1.62
CA ARG A 70 -7.00 10.17 3.00
C ARG A 70 -7.89 9.54 4.07
N GLU A 71 -9.21 9.56 3.87
CA GLU A 71 -10.18 9.05 4.84
C GLU A 71 -10.68 7.64 4.53
N LEU A 72 -10.15 7.01 3.48
CA LEU A 72 -10.56 5.67 3.12
C LEU A 72 -10.20 4.65 4.21
N ARG A 73 -11.14 3.78 4.53
CA ARG A 73 -10.94 2.65 5.46
C ARG A 73 -10.51 1.35 4.77
N ILE A 74 -10.40 1.37 3.45
CA ILE A 74 -9.87 0.26 2.65
C ILE A 74 -8.48 0.60 2.12
N PRO A 75 -7.62 -0.38 1.84
CA PRO A 75 -6.35 -0.13 1.16
C PRO A 75 -6.58 0.39 -0.26
N TYR A 76 -5.59 1.11 -0.78
CA TYR A 76 -5.61 1.56 -2.16
C TYR A 76 -4.23 1.42 -2.80
N ILE A 77 -4.19 1.09 -4.09
CA ILE A 77 -2.96 0.85 -4.84
C ILE A 77 -2.79 1.92 -5.91
N PHE A 78 -1.64 2.59 -5.88
CA PHE A 78 -1.18 3.41 -6.99
C PHE A 78 -0.36 2.57 -7.97
N VAL A 79 -0.63 2.76 -9.26
CA VAL A 79 0.14 2.14 -10.33
C VAL A 79 0.36 3.11 -11.47
N LYS A 80 1.62 3.21 -11.95
CA LYS A 80 1.99 3.99 -13.14
C LYS A 80 1.68 3.18 -14.40
N ASP A 81 1.57 3.85 -15.55
CA ASP A 81 1.29 3.17 -16.83
C ASP A 81 2.55 2.58 -17.49
N ASN A 82 3.28 1.78 -16.70
CA ASN A 82 4.56 1.17 -17.09
C ASN A 82 4.73 -0.28 -16.65
N LEU A 83 3.66 -0.96 -16.25
CA LEU A 83 3.75 -2.37 -15.88
C LEU A 83 4.11 -3.23 -17.10
N PRO A 84 5.01 -4.21 -16.95
CA PRO A 84 5.28 -5.17 -18.00
C PRO A 84 4.03 -6.00 -18.33
N THR A 85 3.93 -6.46 -19.56
CA THR A 85 2.78 -7.25 -20.05
C THR A 85 2.59 -8.60 -19.33
N ASN A 86 3.65 -9.09 -18.68
CA ASN A 86 3.66 -10.32 -17.88
C ASN A 86 3.84 -10.04 -16.38
N PHE A 87 3.44 -8.83 -15.92
CA PHE A 87 3.54 -8.50 -14.50
C PHE A 87 2.76 -9.50 -13.65
N ASN A 88 3.37 -9.90 -12.55
CA ASN A 88 2.72 -10.62 -11.47
C ASN A 88 3.29 -10.14 -10.13
N ILE A 89 2.59 -10.34 -9.03
CA ILE A 89 3.12 -10.04 -7.70
C ILE A 89 3.92 -11.26 -7.23
N ASN A 90 5.24 -11.21 -7.42
CA ASN A 90 6.15 -12.30 -7.08
C ASN A 90 6.84 -12.11 -5.73
N ASN A 91 6.75 -10.92 -5.15
CA ASN A 91 7.27 -10.61 -3.82
C ASN A 91 6.56 -9.38 -3.24
N ILE A 92 6.38 -9.35 -1.93
CA ILE A 92 5.85 -8.19 -1.21
C ILE A 92 6.98 -7.53 -0.45
N ILE A 93 7.19 -6.23 -0.69
CA ILE A 93 8.14 -5.41 0.04
C ILE A 93 7.40 -4.71 1.17
N LEU A 94 7.79 -5.02 2.40
CA LEU A 94 7.11 -4.57 3.62
C LEU A 94 8.08 -3.82 4.55
N PRO A 95 8.32 -2.53 4.34
CA PRO A 95 9.05 -1.72 5.30
C PRO A 95 8.21 -1.50 6.56
N ILE A 96 8.82 -1.63 7.74
CA ILE A 96 8.16 -1.46 9.03
C ILE A 96 8.83 -0.30 9.76
N THR A 97 8.03 0.67 10.20
CA THR A 97 8.49 1.82 10.98
C THR A 97 8.24 1.63 12.48
N ASN A 98 8.49 2.66 13.28
CA ASN A 98 8.25 2.65 14.73
C ASN A 98 6.83 3.10 15.12
N LEU A 99 5.94 3.37 14.16
CA LEU A 99 4.55 3.78 14.39
C LEU A 99 3.71 2.56 14.79
N GLU A 100 2.76 2.72 15.71
CA GLU A 100 1.93 1.60 16.19
C GLU A 100 1.01 1.01 15.13
N GLU A 101 0.52 1.85 14.24
CA GLU A 101 -0.34 1.51 13.11
C GLU A 101 0.31 0.60 12.06
N GLU A 102 1.62 0.43 12.12
CA GLU A 102 2.35 -0.49 11.23
C GLU A 102 1.82 -1.93 11.27
N ARG A 103 1.25 -2.33 12.41
CA ARG A 103 0.64 -3.66 12.58
C ARG A 103 -0.56 -3.88 11.67
N GLU A 104 -1.24 -2.80 11.27
CA GLU A 104 -2.39 -2.87 10.36
C GLU A 104 -2.01 -3.37 8.96
N LYS A 105 -0.73 -3.29 8.58
CA LYS A 105 -0.24 -3.86 7.31
C LYS A 105 -0.25 -5.38 7.29
N GLY A 106 -0.13 -6.02 8.45
CA GLY A 106 -0.03 -7.48 8.57
C GLY A 106 -1.16 -8.26 7.88
N PRO A 107 -2.44 -8.01 8.19
CA PRO A 107 -3.57 -8.71 7.57
C PRO A 107 -3.63 -8.54 6.04
N PHE A 108 -3.39 -7.34 5.53
CA PHE A 108 -3.39 -7.08 4.08
C PHE A 108 -2.22 -7.80 3.38
N THR A 109 -1.02 -7.68 3.95
CA THR A 109 0.17 -8.40 3.48
C THR A 109 -0.07 -9.91 3.44
N SER A 110 -0.61 -10.48 4.51
CA SER A 110 -0.93 -11.90 4.60
C SER A 110 -1.93 -12.34 3.54
N SER A 111 -2.96 -11.54 3.28
CA SER A 111 -3.96 -11.83 2.26
C SER A 111 -3.32 -11.89 0.87
N PHE A 112 -2.52 -10.88 0.52
CA PHE A 112 -1.84 -10.84 -0.78
C PHE A 112 -0.81 -11.98 -0.92
N ALA A 113 0.04 -12.20 0.08
CA ALA A 113 1.05 -13.26 0.05
C ALA A 113 0.43 -14.65 -0.19
N ARG A 114 -0.71 -14.94 0.45
CA ARG A 114 -1.43 -16.21 0.28
C ARG A 114 -2.04 -16.37 -1.12
N HIS A 115 -2.71 -15.34 -1.63
CA HIS A 115 -3.40 -15.43 -2.91
C HIS A 115 -2.42 -15.45 -4.09
N PHE A 116 -1.30 -14.72 -3.99
CA PHE A 116 -0.27 -14.69 -5.00
C PHE A 116 0.81 -15.75 -4.79
N ASN A 117 0.75 -16.51 -3.70
CA ASN A 117 1.75 -17.51 -3.32
C ASN A 117 3.18 -16.96 -3.43
N CYS A 118 3.42 -15.80 -2.85
CA CYS A 118 4.69 -15.10 -2.95
C CYS A 118 5.30 -14.79 -1.58
N PRO A 119 6.65 -14.77 -1.47
CA PRO A 119 7.34 -14.42 -0.24
C PRO A 119 7.17 -12.94 0.12
N ILE A 120 7.53 -12.61 1.38
CA ILE A 120 7.51 -11.27 1.93
C ILE A 120 8.94 -10.88 2.33
N THR A 121 9.39 -9.70 1.89
CA THR A 121 10.65 -9.11 2.35
C THR A 121 10.36 -7.96 3.30
N ILE A 122 10.63 -8.17 4.59
CA ILE A 122 10.44 -7.16 5.65
C ILE A 122 11.71 -6.31 5.74
N TYR A 123 11.56 -4.98 5.60
CA TYR A 123 12.63 -4.02 5.82
C TYR A 123 12.55 -3.45 7.22
N GLN A 124 13.59 -3.67 8.02
CA GLN A 124 13.75 -3.15 9.37
C GLN A 124 14.57 -1.88 9.34
N PRO A 125 14.13 -0.77 9.97
CA PRO A 125 14.92 0.46 10.06
C PRO A 125 16.18 0.29 10.93
N ASN A 126 17.14 1.18 10.74
CA ASN A 126 18.40 1.19 11.50
C ASN A 126 18.31 1.97 12.82
N ASP A 127 17.10 2.27 13.30
CA ASP A 127 16.91 3.01 14.56
C ASP A 127 17.30 2.18 15.79
N TYR A 128 17.83 2.86 16.79
CA TYR A 128 17.95 2.31 18.13
C TYR A 128 16.59 2.40 18.82
N GLY A 129 15.96 1.29 19.08
CA GLY A 129 14.68 1.27 19.81
C GLY A 129 13.89 -0.01 19.60
N SER A 130 12.98 -0.29 20.55
CA SER A 130 12.20 -1.52 20.56
C SER A 130 10.92 -1.47 19.72
N LYS A 131 10.42 -0.27 19.37
CA LYS A 131 9.08 -0.12 18.75
C LYS A 131 8.98 -0.80 17.37
N ALA A 132 9.93 -0.52 16.46
CA ALA A 132 9.93 -1.18 15.16
C ALA A 132 10.09 -2.70 15.28
N ILE A 133 10.94 -3.17 16.19
CA ILE A 133 11.13 -4.59 16.48
C ILE A 133 9.83 -5.20 17.03
N THR A 134 9.13 -4.50 17.92
CA THR A 134 7.83 -4.95 18.46
C THR A 134 6.79 -5.08 17.35
N ASN A 135 6.73 -4.13 16.43
CA ASN A 135 5.83 -4.20 15.28
C ASN A 135 6.20 -5.35 14.34
N ILE A 136 7.48 -5.54 14.04
CA ILE A 136 7.96 -6.67 13.24
C ILE A 136 7.58 -8.00 13.90
N ASN A 137 7.81 -8.15 15.20
CA ASN A 137 7.47 -9.37 15.91
C ASN A 137 5.96 -9.66 15.88
N ALA A 138 5.13 -8.64 16.08
CA ALA A 138 3.67 -8.80 16.00
C ALA A 138 3.22 -9.25 14.58
N ILE A 139 3.77 -8.64 13.53
CA ILE A 139 3.47 -8.98 12.15
C ILE A 139 3.99 -10.39 11.80
N THR A 140 5.23 -10.72 12.19
CA THR A 140 5.79 -12.03 11.88
C THR A 140 5.11 -13.15 12.66
N SER A 141 4.62 -12.91 13.87
CA SER A 141 3.78 -13.89 14.59
C SER A 141 2.49 -14.22 13.81
N LEU A 142 1.89 -13.23 13.13
CA LEU A 142 0.77 -13.48 12.23
C LEU A 142 1.22 -14.31 11.02
N PHE A 143 2.36 -13.98 10.40
CA PHE A 143 2.88 -14.72 9.25
C PHE A 143 3.22 -16.16 9.61
N ASP A 144 3.84 -16.39 10.76
CA ASP A 144 4.15 -17.74 11.27
C ASP A 144 2.86 -18.55 11.49
N SER A 145 1.82 -17.94 12.08
CA SER A 145 0.53 -18.61 12.29
C SER A 145 -0.17 -19.01 10.99
N LEU A 146 0.14 -18.35 9.89
CA LEU A 146 -0.40 -18.59 8.56
C LEU A 146 0.55 -19.38 7.64
N ASN A 147 1.71 -19.81 8.16
CA ASN A 147 2.78 -20.51 7.42
C ASN A 147 3.24 -19.73 6.17
N LEU A 148 3.39 -18.40 6.29
CA LEU A 148 3.85 -17.54 5.19
C LEU A 148 5.38 -17.48 5.18
N GLU A 149 5.96 -17.50 3.98
CA GLU A 149 7.39 -17.35 3.79
C GLU A 149 7.77 -15.87 3.86
N TYR A 150 8.75 -15.54 4.71
CA TYR A 150 9.27 -14.17 4.80
C TYR A 150 10.77 -14.13 5.11
N THR A 151 11.40 -13.03 4.72
CA THR A 151 12.78 -12.69 5.09
C THR A 151 12.83 -11.33 5.77
N LYS A 152 13.84 -11.13 6.64
CA LYS A 152 14.08 -9.83 7.31
C LYS A 152 15.38 -9.24 6.79
N GLN A 153 15.31 -8.02 6.31
CA GLN A 153 16.46 -7.25 5.84
C GLN A 153 16.60 -5.98 6.68
N LYS A 154 17.77 -5.73 7.21
CA LYS A 154 18.08 -4.48 7.91
C LYS A 154 18.43 -3.41 6.87
N GLY A 155 17.70 -2.29 6.90
CA GLY A 155 18.00 -1.12 6.08
C GLY A 155 19.13 -0.26 6.66
N GLU A 156 19.57 0.71 5.88
CA GLU A 156 20.55 1.72 6.29
C GLU A 156 19.87 2.96 6.87
N LYS A 157 18.59 3.21 6.51
CA LYS A 157 17.80 4.36 6.96
C LYS A 157 17.05 4.08 8.25
N ASN A 158 16.74 5.17 8.95
CA ASN A 158 15.86 5.17 10.10
C ASN A 158 14.39 5.00 9.69
N SER A 159 13.48 4.96 10.66
CA SER A 159 12.04 4.80 10.44
C SER A 159 11.44 5.82 9.46
N SER A 160 11.94 7.05 9.41
CA SER A 160 11.43 8.06 8.47
C SER A 160 11.87 7.84 7.02
N GLY A 161 12.93 7.08 6.79
CA GLY A 161 13.52 6.85 5.46
C GLY A 161 13.38 5.43 4.93
N ILE A 162 13.04 4.45 5.78
CA ILE A 162 13.07 3.02 5.41
C ILE A 162 12.09 2.67 4.29
N GLU A 163 10.91 3.31 4.24
CA GLU A 163 9.92 3.06 3.20
C GLU A 163 10.43 3.47 1.81
N PHE A 164 11.08 4.64 1.74
CA PHE A 164 11.67 5.11 0.49
C PHE A 164 12.88 4.24 0.08
N GLU A 165 13.74 3.89 1.04
CA GLU A 165 14.89 3.01 0.80
C GLU A 165 14.45 1.65 0.26
N ALA A 166 13.51 0.98 0.93
CA ALA A 166 12.99 -0.31 0.52
C ALA A 166 12.40 -0.27 -0.89
N GLY A 167 11.65 0.79 -1.21
CA GLY A 167 11.11 0.98 -2.55
C GLY A 167 12.20 1.14 -3.61
N ILE A 168 13.19 2.00 -3.38
CA ILE A 168 14.28 2.25 -4.33
C ILE A 168 15.16 1.02 -4.55
N GLN A 169 15.52 0.30 -3.48
CA GLN A 169 16.33 -0.92 -3.60
C GLN A 169 15.65 -2.02 -4.42
N ASN A 170 14.32 -2.05 -4.43
CA ASN A 170 13.53 -3.04 -5.15
C ASN A 170 12.94 -2.53 -6.47
N ASN A 171 13.23 -1.30 -6.88
CA ASN A 171 12.62 -0.67 -8.06
C ASN A 171 13.02 -1.33 -9.38
N ASN A 172 14.19 -1.94 -9.44
CA ASN A 172 14.67 -2.65 -10.64
C ASN A 172 13.97 -4.01 -10.87
N ASN A 173 13.36 -4.58 -9.83
CA ASN A 173 12.52 -5.77 -9.94
C ASN A 173 11.07 -5.34 -10.06
N GLN A 174 10.54 -5.38 -11.28
CA GLN A 174 9.20 -4.86 -11.59
C GLN A 174 8.03 -5.76 -11.16
N ASN A 175 8.29 -6.88 -10.49
CA ASN A 175 7.27 -7.84 -10.04
C ASN A 175 7.05 -7.81 -8.52
N ASN A 176 7.23 -6.64 -7.91
CA ASN A 176 7.00 -6.43 -6.48
C ASN A 176 5.72 -5.63 -6.23
N LEU A 177 5.12 -5.85 -5.06
CA LEU A 177 4.14 -4.96 -4.45
C LEU A 177 4.77 -4.30 -3.21
N LEU A 178 4.91 -2.98 -3.20
CA LEU A 178 5.34 -2.24 -2.02
C LEU A 178 4.11 -1.90 -1.15
N ILE A 179 4.15 -2.23 0.14
CA ILE A 179 3.06 -1.91 1.09
C ILE A 179 3.58 -0.94 2.15
N ILE A 180 3.00 0.25 2.22
CA ILE A 180 3.37 1.30 3.16
C ILE A 180 2.15 1.85 3.91
N SER A 181 2.40 2.50 5.05
CA SER A 181 1.37 3.26 5.75
C SER A 181 1.28 4.68 5.20
N ALA A 182 0.07 5.16 4.95
CA ALA A 182 -0.16 6.57 4.62
C ALA A 182 0.08 7.47 5.84
N SER A 183 0.42 8.73 5.63
CA SER A 183 0.58 9.70 6.71
C SER A 183 -0.78 10.00 7.36
N ARG A 184 -0.79 9.99 8.70
CA ARG A 184 -2.01 10.24 9.50
C ARG A 184 -2.48 11.68 9.35
N ASP A 185 -1.55 12.62 9.54
CA ASP A 185 -1.79 14.05 9.46
C ASP A 185 -0.74 14.70 8.58
N TYR A 186 -1.17 15.63 7.75
CA TYR A 186 -0.24 16.45 6.99
C TYR A 186 0.18 17.63 7.87
N GLY A 187 1.46 17.66 8.24
CA GLY A 187 2.08 18.79 8.91
C GLY A 187 2.29 19.99 7.97
N LEU A 188 2.79 21.08 8.51
CA LEU A 188 3.15 22.26 7.70
C LEU A 188 4.22 21.92 6.65
N ASP A 189 5.13 21.00 6.96
CA ASP A 189 6.16 20.53 6.03
C ASP A 189 5.54 19.76 4.86
N ASP A 190 4.50 18.97 5.11
CA ASP A 190 3.77 18.23 4.07
C ASP A 190 2.97 19.16 3.15
N LEU A 191 2.55 20.31 3.67
CA LEU A 191 1.88 21.34 2.87
C LEU A 191 2.81 21.98 1.84
N ILE A 192 4.11 22.08 2.16
CA ILE A 192 5.12 22.72 1.32
C ILE A 192 5.81 21.70 0.40
N PHE A 193 6.15 20.53 0.92
CA PHE A 193 6.95 19.52 0.22
C PHE A 193 6.14 18.31 -0.24
N GLY A 194 4.86 18.24 0.11
CA GLY A 194 4.01 17.06 -0.05
C GLY A 194 4.30 15.97 0.98
N PRO A 195 3.35 15.07 1.25
CA PRO A 195 3.53 13.98 2.21
C PRO A 195 4.60 12.99 1.71
N LYS A 196 5.18 12.23 2.65
CA LYS A 196 6.25 11.24 2.35
C LYS A 196 5.83 10.29 1.21
N GLU A 197 4.57 9.88 1.16
CA GLU A 197 4.00 8.99 0.15
C GLU A 197 4.10 9.59 -1.26
N HIS A 198 3.93 10.88 -1.40
CA HIS A 198 4.06 11.57 -2.69
C HIS A 198 5.44 11.33 -3.30
N LYS A 199 6.51 11.48 -2.48
CA LYS A 199 7.89 11.23 -2.91
C LYS A 199 8.10 9.76 -3.28
N ILE A 200 7.53 8.83 -2.51
CA ILE A 200 7.64 7.39 -2.76
C ILE A 200 6.95 7.05 -4.08
N ILE A 201 5.69 7.42 -4.25
CA ILE A 201 4.90 7.14 -5.45
C ILE A 201 5.55 7.75 -6.70
N LYS A 202 6.10 8.96 -6.58
CA LYS A 202 6.77 9.64 -7.70
C LYS A 202 7.99 8.89 -8.22
N ASN A 203 8.79 8.28 -7.33
CA ASN A 203 10.11 7.74 -7.67
C ASN A 203 10.16 6.22 -7.82
N ILE A 204 9.10 5.49 -7.44
CA ILE A 204 9.04 4.03 -7.50
C ILE A 204 8.07 3.62 -8.60
N ASP A 205 8.47 2.62 -9.40
CA ASP A 205 7.71 2.14 -10.56
C ASP A 205 6.84 0.93 -10.26
N ASN A 206 7.18 0.18 -9.21
CA ASN A 206 6.33 -0.91 -8.71
C ASN A 206 4.98 -0.38 -8.21
N PRO A 207 3.90 -1.18 -8.27
CA PRO A 207 2.65 -0.87 -7.59
C PRO A 207 2.87 -0.63 -6.10
N ILE A 208 2.23 0.40 -5.56
CA ILE A 208 2.34 0.81 -4.16
C ILE A 208 0.98 0.76 -3.51
N MET A 209 0.82 -0.14 -2.54
CA MET A 209 -0.35 -0.18 -1.69
C MET A 209 -0.16 0.74 -0.49
N LEU A 210 -1.14 1.59 -0.26
CA LEU A 210 -1.23 2.43 0.93
C LEU A 210 -2.35 1.94 1.84
N ILE A 211 -2.08 1.98 3.14
CA ILE A 211 -3.03 1.67 4.19
C ILE A 211 -3.12 2.90 5.09
N ASN A 212 -4.32 3.50 5.16
CA ASN A 212 -4.54 4.63 6.06
C ASN A 212 -4.60 4.13 7.51
N PRO A 213 -3.87 4.78 8.43
CA PRO A 213 -3.92 4.44 9.84
C PRO A 213 -5.34 4.63 10.41
N ARG A 214 -5.82 3.65 11.15
CA ARG A 214 -7.14 3.69 11.79
C ARG A 214 -7.02 4.24 13.20
N GLY A 215 -6.96 5.56 13.32
CA GLY A 215 -6.83 6.25 14.61
C GLY A 215 -7.94 5.93 15.61
N ASP A 216 -9.12 5.53 15.13
CA ASP A 216 -10.25 5.10 15.93
C ASP A 216 -10.01 3.77 16.70
N LEU A 217 -9.08 2.94 16.23
CA LEU A 217 -8.71 1.69 16.92
C LEU A 217 -7.81 1.91 18.14
N TYR A 218 -7.11 3.03 18.21
CA TYR A 218 -6.13 3.33 19.27
C TYR A 218 -6.64 4.35 20.28
N ALA A 219 -7.70 5.10 19.97
CA ALA A 219 -8.27 6.12 20.86
C ALA A 219 -8.94 5.57 22.12
N LEU A 220 -9.10 4.25 22.25
CA LEU A 220 -9.71 3.59 23.40
C LEU A 220 -8.68 2.94 24.35
N CYS A 221 -7.38 3.12 24.10
CA CYS A 221 -6.30 2.49 24.85
C CYS A 221 -5.53 3.46 25.77
N ASP A 222 -5.98 4.73 25.89
CA ASP A 222 -5.40 5.74 26.79
C ASP A 222 -6.19 5.84 28.10
#